data_36b442ca77f307766be0408501e708d1
#
_entry.id   36b442ca77f307766be0408501e708d1
#
_cell.length_a   1.000
_cell.length_b   1.000
_cell.length_c   1.000
_cell.angle_alpha   90.00
_cell.angle_beta   90.00
_cell.angle_gamma   90.00
#
_symmetry.space_group_name_H-M   'P 1'
#
loop_
_entity.id
_entity.type
_entity.pdbx_description
1 polymer ?
#
loop_
_entity_poly.entity_id
_entity_poly.type
_entity_poly.pdbx_seq_one_letter_code
_entity_poly.pdbx_strand_id
1 'polypeptide(L)'
;MKKTTLAVFALLFVTISWGASFVVMKPAMEKIPVYDFLAIRFTIAAVLMIAVKPQVLKAFRGPTLLYGVILGGVLGFSYITQTIGLTLSTAAITSFITGLYVILTPIIIWILFKRKPNQIVAVGAILAAIGLGFITIKDASFDFGQIWTMLCALGFALHIVGLGKWSPGKDVYALTVIQLTTVAAICWIGALPDGYQAPIDFEVWFAVLFTAVFATALAFFIQTWAQSIMDASRVAIILTMEVVFAALTSVAVGQEILSLQVIFGGVLMLAAMLLIEWPRKDMKPEEVIYEPMAH
;
A
#
# COMPACT_ATOMS: atom_id res chain seq x y z
N MET A 1 17.13 -14.32 -13.54
CA MET A 1 16.99 -13.32 -12.46
C MET A 1 16.71 -14.02 -11.13
N LYS A 2 17.32 -13.58 -10.04
CA LYS A 2 16.96 -14.07 -8.69
C LYS A 2 15.50 -13.65 -8.39
N LYS A 3 14.73 -14.53 -7.71
CA LYS A 3 13.30 -14.22 -7.37
C LYS A 3 13.13 -12.86 -6.68
N THR A 4 14.07 -12.49 -5.81
CA THR A 4 14.09 -11.20 -5.12
C THR A 4 14.23 -10.01 -6.08
N THR A 5 15.11 -10.11 -7.10
CA THR A 5 15.26 -9.04 -8.10
C THR A 5 13.96 -8.83 -8.90
N LEU A 6 13.28 -9.92 -9.26
CA LEU A 6 11.98 -9.85 -9.92
C LEU A 6 10.94 -9.18 -9.01
N ALA A 7 10.95 -9.50 -7.70
CA ALA A 7 10.04 -8.90 -6.73
C ALA A 7 10.26 -7.38 -6.60
N VAL A 8 11.51 -6.89 -6.61
CA VAL A 8 11.81 -5.45 -6.59
C VAL A 8 11.21 -4.74 -7.81
N PHE A 9 11.42 -5.26 -9.04
CA PHE A 9 10.83 -4.66 -10.23
C PHE A 9 9.30 -4.70 -10.22
N ALA A 10 8.72 -5.81 -9.74
CA ALA A 10 7.28 -5.92 -9.60
C ALA A 10 6.72 -4.92 -8.57
N LEU A 11 7.41 -4.72 -7.45
CA LEU A 11 7.04 -3.68 -6.46
C LEU A 11 7.17 -2.26 -7.02
N LEU A 12 8.17 -1.98 -7.86
CA LEU A 12 8.25 -0.68 -8.55
C LEU A 12 7.06 -0.46 -9.48
N PHE A 13 6.59 -1.50 -10.18
CA PHE A 13 5.34 -1.41 -10.95
C PHE A 13 4.14 -1.10 -10.04
N VAL A 14 4.06 -1.71 -8.85
CA VAL A 14 3.03 -1.40 -7.86
C VAL A 14 3.08 0.07 -7.46
N THR A 15 4.28 0.61 -7.18
CA THR A 15 4.44 2.01 -6.77
C THR A 15 4.05 2.99 -7.86
N ILE A 16 4.31 2.68 -9.15
CA ILE A 16 3.81 3.45 -10.28
C ILE A 16 2.27 3.45 -10.29
N SER A 17 1.66 2.27 -10.13
CA SER A 17 0.20 2.14 -10.15
C SER A 17 -0.46 2.87 -8.98
N TRP A 18 0.13 2.81 -7.78
CA TRP A 18 -0.38 3.51 -6.61
C TRP A 18 -0.17 5.02 -6.70
N GLY A 19 1.00 5.47 -7.15
CA GLY A 19 1.27 6.89 -7.36
C GLY A 19 0.30 7.50 -8.36
N ALA A 20 0.07 6.85 -9.51
CA ALA A 20 -0.91 7.29 -10.50
C ALA A 20 -2.35 7.27 -9.93
N SER A 21 -2.67 6.32 -9.04
CA SER A 21 -4.02 6.19 -8.49
C SER A 21 -4.45 7.40 -7.66
N PHE A 22 -3.55 8.08 -6.92
CA PHE A 22 -3.89 9.30 -6.19
C PHE A 22 -4.38 10.41 -7.12
N VAL A 23 -3.70 10.58 -8.23
CA VAL A 23 -4.03 11.59 -9.25
C VAL A 23 -5.37 11.29 -9.93
N VAL A 24 -5.61 10.02 -10.26
CA VAL A 24 -6.84 9.56 -10.91
C VAL A 24 -8.04 9.55 -9.96
N MET A 25 -7.83 9.21 -8.69
CA MET A 25 -8.92 9.13 -7.69
C MET A 25 -9.40 10.50 -7.23
N LYS A 26 -8.53 11.50 -7.10
CA LYS A 26 -8.89 12.78 -6.47
C LYS A 26 -10.12 13.44 -7.09
N PRO A 27 -10.25 13.59 -8.43
CA PRO A 27 -11.46 14.11 -9.03
C PRO A 27 -12.69 13.21 -8.84
N ALA A 28 -12.49 11.88 -8.84
CA ALA A 28 -13.59 10.94 -8.65
C ALA A 28 -14.19 11.04 -7.24
N MET A 29 -13.37 11.33 -6.22
CA MET A 29 -13.84 11.47 -4.83
C MET A 29 -14.74 12.69 -4.60
N GLU A 30 -14.79 13.64 -5.52
CA GLU A 30 -15.74 14.75 -5.48
C GLU A 30 -17.15 14.37 -5.96
N LYS A 31 -17.28 13.21 -6.63
CA LYS A 31 -18.48 12.76 -7.35
C LYS A 31 -19.14 11.53 -6.76
N ILE A 32 -18.44 10.78 -5.90
CA ILE A 32 -18.93 9.53 -5.33
C ILE A 32 -18.51 9.40 -3.86
N PRO A 33 -19.39 8.89 -2.97
CA PRO A 33 -19.04 8.64 -1.58
C PRO A 33 -17.88 7.62 -1.44
N VAL A 34 -17.07 7.81 -0.39
CA VAL A 34 -15.86 7.02 -0.13
C VAL A 34 -16.15 5.52 -0.08
N TYR A 35 -17.19 5.13 0.68
CA TYR A 35 -17.53 3.71 0.85
C TYR A 35 -18.01 3.08 -0.46
N ASP A 36 -18.76 3.82 -1.28
CA ASP A 36 -19.30 3.34 -2.54
C ASP A 36 -18.19 3.10 -3.57
N PHE A 37 -17.26 4.05 -3.67
CA PHE A 37 -16.08 3.91 -4.51
C PHE A 37 -15.22 2.70 -4.10
N LEU A 38 -14.93 2.57 -2.81
CA LEU A 38 -14.12 1.46 -2.30
C LEU A 38 -14.85 0.12 -2.43
N ALA A 39 -16.15 0.07 -2.15
CA ALA A 39 -16.94 -1.15 -2.28
C ALA A 39 -16.88 -1.71 -3.71
N ILE A 40 -17.15 -0.88 -4.73
CA ILE A 40 -17.13 -1.34 -6.12
C ILE A 40 -15.70 -1.66 -6.59
N ARG A 41 -14.71 -0.86 -6.22
CA ARG A 41 -13.29 -1.07 -6.55
C ARG A 41 -12.80 -2.43 -6.05
N PHE A 42 -13.00 -2.72 -4.77
CA PHE A 42 -12.55 -3.98 -4.16
C PHE A 42 -13.38 -5.18 -4.60
N THR A 43 -14.67 -4.98 -4.89
CA THR A 43 -15.52 -6.04 -5.47
C THR A 43 -15.04 -6.44 -6.86
N ILE A 44 -14.78 -5.47 -7.74
CA ILE A 44 -14.26 -5.75 -9.08
C ILE A 44 -12.90 -6.47 -8.99
N ALA A 45 -12.00 -6.02 -8.12
CA ALA A 45 -10.71 -6.65 -7.92
C ALA A 45 -10.84 -8.11 -7.43
N ALA A 46 -11.68 -8.36 -6.43
CA ALA A 46 -11.91 -9.70 -5.89
C ALA A 46 -12.57 -10.62 -6.93
N VAL A 47 -13.62 -10.14 -7.61
CA VAL A 47 -14.33 -10.90 -8.65
C VAL A 47 -13.40 -11.24 -9.82
N LEU A 48 -12.60 -10.28 -10.28
CA LEU A 48 -11.62 -10.50 -11.33
C LEU A 48 -10.63 -11.62 -10.96
N MET A 49 -10.08 -11.57 -9.76
CA MET A 49 -9.15 -12.60 -9.30
C MET A 49 -9.84 -13.96 -9.14
N ILE A 50 -11.07 -14.01 -8.60
CA ILE A 50 -11.84 -15.26 -8.51
C ILE A 50 -12.13 -15.80 -9.91
N ALA A 51 -12.50 -14.96 -10.87
CA ALA A 51 -12.78 -15.37 -12.25
C ALA A 51 -11.54 -15.96 -12.95
N VAL A 52 -10.35 -15.40 -12.71
CA VAL A 52 -9.07 -15.91 -13.24
C VAL A 52 -8.73 -17.28 -12.64
N LYS A 53 -8.98 -17.51 -11.36
CA LYS A 53 -8.68 -18.78 -10.67
C LYS A 53 -9.81 -19.18 -9.73
N PRO A 54 -10.96 -19.70 -10.23
CA PRO A 54 -12.11 -20.03 -9.39
C PRO A 54 -11.83 -21.05 -8.28
N GLN A 55 -10.83 -21.90 -8.48
CA GLN A 55 -10.38 -22.89 -7.48
C GLN A 55 -9.89 -22.26 -6.18
N VAL A 56 -9.58 -20.94 -6.18
CA VAL A 56 -9.16 -20.20 -5.00
C VAL A 56 -10.20 -20.27 -3.87
N LEU A 57 -11.49 -20.39 -4.20
CA LEU A 57 -12.57 -20.52 -3.21
C LEU A 57 -12.41 -21.76 -2.31
N LYS A 58 -11.74 -22.81 -2.79
CA LYS A 58 -11.44 -24.00 -1.97
C LYS A 58 -10.44 -23.73 -0.86
N ALA A 59 -9.65 -22.65 -0.98
CA ALA A 59 -8.67 -22.23 0.02
C ALA A 59 -9.26 -21.28 1.09
N PHE A 60 -10.57 -20.92 1.00
CA PHE A 60 -11.27 -20.10 1.99
C PHE A 60 -11.57 -20.89 3.27
N ARG A 61 -10.53 -21.41 3.91
CA ARG A 61 -10.63 -22.25 5.11
C ARG A 61 -9.34 -22.21 5.94
N GLY A 62 -9.48 -22.59 7.20
CA GLY A 62 -8.35 -22.74 8.13
C GLY A 62 -7.54 -21.44 8.32
N PRO A 63 -6.25 -21.54 8.60
CA PRO A 63 -5.41 -20.38 8.91
C PRO A 63 -5.32 -19.36 7.78
N THR A 64 -5.39 -19.78 6.50
CA THR A 64 -5.37 -18.86 5.35
C THR A 64 -6.57 -17.92 5.37
N LEU A 65 -7.77 -18.44 5.68
CA LEU A 65 -8.98 -17.62 5.83
C LEU A 65 -8.83 -16.64 7.00
N LEU A 66 -8.42 -17.13 8.17
CA LEU A 66 -8.27 -16.28 9.36
C LEU A 66 -7.30 -15.12 9.11
N TYR A 67 -6.10 -15.43 8.60
CA TYR A 67 -5.09 -14.39 8.34
C TYR A 67 -5.53 -13.45 7.21
N GLY A 68 -6.18 -13.97 6.17
CA GLY A 68 -6.71 -13.14 5.10
C GLY A 68 -7.79 -12.17 5.58
N VAL A 69 -8.68 -12.61 6.47
CA VAL A 69 -9.71 -11.75 7.07
C VAL A 69 -9.09 -10.69 8.00
N ILE A 70 -8.13 -11.06 8.85
CA ILE A 70 -7.44 -10.10 9.73
C ILE A 70 -6.71 -9.05 8.89
N LEU A 71 -5.90 -9.50 7.92
CA LEU A 71 -5.16 -8.60 7.03
C LEU A 71 -6.10 -7.74 6.19
N GLY A 72 -7.19 -8.31 5.69
CA GLY A 72 -8.24 -7.59 4.96
C GLY A 72 -8.95 -6.55 5.83
N GLY A 73 -9.19 -6.85 7.11
CA GLY A 73 -9.74 -5.90 8.08
C GLY A 73 -8.82 -4.69 8.30
N VAL A 74 -7.53 -4.94 8.53
CA VAL A 74 -6.51 -3.89 8.67
C VAL A 74 -6.38 -3.08 7.38
N LEU A 75 -6.37 -3.76 6.22
CA LEU A 75 -6.31 -3.13 4.91
C LEU A 75 -7.53 -2.25 4.64
N GLY A 76 -8.73 -2.75 4.96
CA GLY A 76 -9.99 -2.00 4.81
C GLY A 76 -10.00 -0.74 5.67
N PHE A 77 -9.61 -0.86 6.94
CA PHE A 77 -9.42 0.28 7.82
C PHE A 77 -8.45 1.31 7.21
N SER A 78 -7.31 0.85 6.68
CA SER A 78 -6.30 1.73 6.08
C SER A 78 -6.83 2.46 4.86
N TYR A 79 -7.55 1.77 3.96
CA TYR A 79 -8.12 2.39 2.77
C TYR A 79 -9.26 3.36 3.06
N ILE A 80 -10.12 3.04 4.01
CA ILE A 80 -11.21 3.92 4.43
C ILE A 80 -10.61 5.22 5.01
N THR A 81 -9.68 5.10 5.95
CA THR A 81 -9.04 6.28 6.56
C THR A 81 -8.20 7.08 5.57
N GLN A 82 -7.48 6.42 4.63
CA GLN A 82 -6.77 7.09 3.55
C GLN A 82 -7.71 7.88 2.65
N THR A 83 -8.80 7.26 2.22
CA THR A 83 -9.70 7.88 1.26
C THR A 83 -10.47 9.04 1.92
N ILE A 84 -10.89 8.91 3.19
CA ILE A 84 -11.43 10.05 3.96
C ILE A 84 -10.37 11.16 4.07
N GLY A 85 -9.13 10.83 4.40
CA GLY A 85 -8.04 11.82 4.43
C GLY A 85 -7.86 12.53 3.09
N LEU A 86 -7.94 11.80 1.98
CA LEU A 86 -7.83 12.34 0.63
C LEU A 86 -8.99 13.29 0.25
N THR A 87 -10.21 13.05 0.74
CA THR A 87 -11.31 13.99 0.52
C THR A 87 -11.12 15.32 1.27
N LEU A 88 -10.51 15.26 2.45
CA LEU A 88 -10.36 16.41 3.35
C LEU A 88 -9.01 17.15 3.17
N SER A 89 -8.05 16.57 2.47
CA SER A 89 -6.70 17.11 2.29
C SER A 89 -6.24 17.02 0.83
N THR A 90 -5.03 17.50 0.52
CA THR A 90 -4.46 17.38 -0.82
C THR A 90 -3.90 15.98 -1.08
N ALA A 91 -3.83 15.56 -2.35
CA ALA A 91 -3.22 14.29 -2.74
C ALA A 91 -1.75 14.20 -2.28
N ALA A 92 -1.02 15.32 -2.38
CA ALA A 92 0.38 15.43 -1.94
C ALA A 92 0.52 15.17 -0.43
N ILE A 93 -0.25 15.87 0.41
CA ILE A 93 -0.21 15.68 1.87
C ILE A 93 -0.66 14.28 2.26
N THR A 94 -1.73 13.77 1.63
CA THR A 94 -2.22 12.42 1.89
C THR A 94 -1.18 11.37 1.53
N SER A 95 -0.52 11.47 0.37
CA SER A 95 0.53 10.52 -0.04
C SER A 95 1.74 10.58 0.90
N PHE A 96 2.16 11.78 1.32
CA PHE A 96 3.26 11.96 2.28
C PHE A 96 2.99 11.25 3.60
N ILE A 97 1.86 11.59 4.24
CA ILE A 97 1.55 11.05 5.56
C ILE A 97 1.34 9.53 5.47
N THR A 98 0.70 9.04 4.39
CA THR A 98 0.60 7.61 4.12
C THR A 98 2.00 6.99 4.07
N GLY A 99 2.93 7.56 3.33
CA GLY A 99 4.31 7.06 3.18
C GLY A 99 5.10 6.97 4.49
N LEU A 100 4.65 7.60 5.58
CA LEU A 100 5.26 7.47 6.90
C LEU A 100 5.19 6.02 7.45
N TYR A 101 4.42 5.12 6.82
CA TYR A 101 4.50 3.69 7.14
C TYR A 101 5.93 3.13 7.02
N VAL A 102 6.80 3.78 6.25
CA VAL A 102 8.23 3.38 6.13
C VAL A 102 8.98 3.45 7.45
N ILE A 103 8.68 4.44 8.28
CA ILE A 103 9.25 4.57 9.64
C ILE A 103 8.47 3.68 10.62
N LEU A 104 7.14 3.65 10.50
CA LEU A 104 6.29 2.90 11.42
C LEU A 104 6.53 1.39 11.32
N THR A 105 6.77 0.86 10.12
CA THR A 105 7.01 -0.58 9.91
C THR A 105 8.16 -1.14 10.75
N PRO A 106 9.40 -0.63 10.67
CA PRO A 106 10.49 -1.14 11.51
C PRO A 106 10.27 -0.90 13.00
N ILE A 107 9.59 0.18 13.40
CA ILE A 107 9.23 0.45 14.79
C ILE A 107 8.25 -0.60 15.30
N ILE A 108 7.21 -0.92 14.53
CA ILE A 108 6.21 -1.95 14.89
C ILE A 108 6.88 -3.32 15.00
N ILE A 109 7.77 -3.67 14.06
CA ILE A 109 8.54 -4.92 14.13
C ILE A 109 9.36 -4.97 15.43
N TRP A 110 10.02 -3.88 15.79
CA TRP A 110 10.79 -3.82 17.02
C TRP A 110 9.92 -3.98 18.27
N ILE A 111 8.78 -3.30 18.32
CA ILE A 111 7.86 -3.36 19.47
C ILE A 111 7.25 -4.76 19.62
N LEU A 112 6.72 -5.32 18.52
CA LEU A 112 5.96 -6.58 18.55
C LEU A 112 6.85 -7.82 18.64
N PHE A 113 7.99 -7.81 17.95
CA PHE A 113 8.86 -8.99 17.84
C PHE A 113 10.19 -8.83 18.58
N LYS A 114 10.43 -7.66 19.24
CA LYS A 114 11.69 -7.35 19.94
C LYS A 114 12.93 -7.41 19.05
N ARG A 115 12.75 -7.34 17.72
CA ARG A 115 13.83 -7.34 16.73
C ARG A 115 14.17 -5.90 16.37
N LYS A 116 15.37 -5.44 16.76
CA LYS A 116 15.86 -4.11 16.39
C LYS A 116 16.09 -4.05 14.88
N PRO A 117 15.67 -2.97 14.20
CA PRO A 117 15.97 -2.80 12.78
C PRO A 117 17.49 -2.78 12.57
N ASN A 118 17.94 -3.36 11.45
CA ASN A 118 19.31 -3.21 11.01
C ASN A 118 19.61 -1.71 10.78
N GLN A 119 20.80 -1.26 11.10
CA GLN A 119 21.22 0.14 10.95
C GLN A 119 20.94 0.69 9.54
N ILE A 120 21.13 -0.14 8.52
CA ILE A 120 20.88 0.24 7.12
C ILE A 120 19.39 0.47 6.85
N VAL A 121 18.53 -0.40 7.38
CA VAL A 121 17.06 -0.24 7.31
C VAL A 121 16.64 1.03 8.04
N ALA A 122 17.20 1.29 9.22
CA ALA A 122 16.93 2.50 9.98
C ALA A 122 17.38 3.76 9.23
N VAL A 123 18.60 3.78 8.67
CA VAL A 123 19.09 4.90 7.86
C VAL A 123 18.25 5.07 6.60
N GLY A 124 17.92 3.98 5.89
CA GLY A 124 17.07 4.04 4.71
C GLY A 124 15.66 4.58 5.02
N ALA A 125 15.05 4.16 6.12
CA ALA A 125 13.75 4.66 6.54
C ALA A 125 13.79 6.17 6.86
N ILE A 126 14.84 6.65 7.54
CA ILE A 126 15.03 8.07 7.84
C ILE A 126 15.25 8.87 6.55
N LEU A 127 16.12 8.39 5.63
CA LEU A 127 16.35 9.05 4.35
C LEU A 127 15.07 9.12 3.50
N ALA A 128 14.30 8.04 3.45
CA ALA A 128 13.02 8.01 2.76
C ALA A 128 12.04 9.03 3.36
N ALA A 129 11.94 9.11 4.68
CA ALA A 129 11.06 10.07 5.36
C ALA A 129 11.50 11.53 5.13
N ILE A 130 12.80 11.82 5.12
CA ILE A 130 13.32 13.15 4.77
C ILE A 130 12.95 13.47 3.32
N GLY A 131 13.17 12.54 2.39
CA GLY A 131 12.81 12.69 0.98
C GLY A 131 11.31 12.94 0.77
N LEU A 132 10.47 12.18 1.48
CA LEU A 132 9.02 12.39 1.54
C LEU A 132 8.68 13.81 1.96
N GLY A 133 9.29 14.33 3.05
CA GLY A 133 9.10 15.68 3.54
C GLY A 133 9.42 16.74 2.48
N PHE A 134 10.53 16.59 1.77
CA PHE A 134 10.92 17.51 0.69
C PHE A 134 9.90 17.55 -0.46
N ILE A 135 9.33 16.39 -0.85
CA ILE A 135 8.36 16.35 -1.95
C ILE A 135 7.05 17.06 -1.57
N THR A 136 6.67 17.00 -0.29
CA THR A 136 5.26 17.21 0.07
C THR A 136 4.99 18.45 0.91
N ILE A 137 5.94 18.88 1.75
CA ILE A 137 5.72 20.02 2.65
C ILE A 137 5.92 21.31 1.87
N LYS A 138 4.82 21.85 1.33
CA LYS A 138 4.77 23.19 0.72
C LYS A 138 4.19 24.23 1.68
N ASP A 139 3.20 23.86 2.47
CA ASP A 139 2.53 24.70 3.47
C ASP A 139 2.23 23.87 4.73
N ALA A 140 2.59 24.42 5.90
CA ALA A 140 2.45 23.73 7.19
C ALA A 140 1.08 23.97 7.86
N SER A 141 -0.02 23.93 7.10
CA SER A 141 -1.36 23.95 7.70
C SER A 141 -1.77 22.56 8.15
N PHE A 142 -2.12 22.41 9.42
CA PHE A 142 -2.66 21.16 9.95
C PHE A 142 -4.17 21.11 9.72
N ASP A 143 -4.65 20.09 9.01
CA ASP A 143 -6.06 19.84 8.76
C ASP A 143 -6.55 18.51 9.36
N PHE A 144 -7.87 18.34 9.47
CA PHE A 144 -8.46 17.13 10.04
C PHE A 144 -8.23 15.88 9.16
N GLY A 145 -8.02 16.07 7.87
CA GLY A 145 -7.70 14.98 6.93
C GLY A 145 -6.36 14.32 7.23
N GLN A 146 -5.41 15.07 7.79
CA GLN A 146 -4.11 14.55 8.18
C GLN A 146 -4.22 13.53 9.32
N ILE A 147 -5.15 13.70 10.25
CA ILE A 147 -5.39 12.73 11.34
C ILE A 147 -5.85 11.39 10.75
N TRP A 148 -6.81 11.43 9.82
CA TRP A 148 -7.27 10.22 9.13
C TRP A 148 -6.15 9.54 8.36
N THR A 149 -5.30 10.31 7.70
CA THR A 149 -4.16 9.78 6.97
C THR A 149 -3.06 9.22 7.89
N MET A 150 -2.87 9.76 9.09
CA MET A 150 -1.96 9.17 10.09
C MET A 150 -2.46 7.80 10.58
N LEU A 151 -3.77 7.66 10.79
CA LEU A 151 -4.38 6.36 11.10
C LEU A 151 -4.20 5.36 9.94
N CYS A 152 -4.32 5.84 8.71
CA CYS A 152 -4.03 5.06 7.52
C CYS A 152 -2.57 4.58 7.50
N ALA A 153 -1.60 5.45 7.72
CA ALA A 153 -0.18 5.09 7.74
C ALA A 153 0.14 4.01 8.79
N LEU A 154 -0.47 4.12 9.99
CA LEU A 154 -0.37 3.08 11.02
C LEU A 154 -1.01 1.77 10.54
N GLY A 155 -2.17 1.82 9.93
CA GLY A 155 -2.86 0.65 9.40
C GLY A 155 -2.04 -0.05 8.30
N PHE A 156 -1.49 0.69 7.34
CA PHE A 156 -0.62 0.11 6.31
C PHE A 156 0.66 -0.48 6.88
N ALA A 157 1.28 0.16 7.87
CA ALA A 157 2.45 -0.40 8.54
C ALA A 157 2.11 -1.74 9.23
N LEU A 158 0.98 -1.82 9.93
CA LEU A 158 0.48 -3.08 10.52
C LEU A 158 0.18 -4.14 9.46
N HIS A 159 -0.43 -3.75 8.34
CA HIS A 159 -0.71 -4.64 7.22
C HIS A 159 0.60 -5.20 6.61
N ILE A 160 1.59 -4.35 6.35
CA ILE A 160 2.91 -4.73 5.83
C ILE A 160 3.59 -5.72 6.80
N VAL A 161 3.59 -5.43 8.10
CA VAL A 161 4.15 -6.31 9.13
C VAL A 161 3.40 -7.64 9.18
N GLY A 162 2.07 -7.60 9.14
CA GLY A 162 1.22 -8.79 9.12
C GLY A 162 1.43 -9.66 7.89
N LEU A 163 1.53 -9.07 6.70
CA LEU A 163 1.87 -9.80 5.47
C LEU A 163 3.24 -10.47 5.58
N GLY A 164 4.26 -9.75 6.04
CA GLY A 164 5.60 -10.31 6.26
C GLY A 164 5.59 -11.52 7.20
N LYS A 165 4.72 -11.51 8.20
CA LYS A 165 4.58 -12.62 9.16
C LYS A 165 3.77 -13.80 8.63
N TRP A 166 2.66 -13.54 7.92
CA TRP A 166 1.66 -14.58 7.63
C TRP A 166 1.60 -15.04 6.18
N SER A 167 2.24 -14.34 5.22
CA SER A 167 2.28 -14.77 3.81
C SER A 167 3.30 -15.87 3.52
N PRO A 168 4.46 -16.00 4.23
CA PRO A 168 5.42 -17.06 3.94
C PRO A 168 4.79 -18.45 4.08
N GLY A 169 5.01 -19.31 3.09
CA GLY A 169 4.49 -20.68 3.08
C GLY A 169 2.97 -20.82 2.87
N LYS A 170 2.24 -19.74 2.62
CA LYS A 170 0.80 -19.75 2.33
C LYS A 170 0.54 -19.64 0.83
N ASP A 171 -0.68 -20.00 0.42
CA ASP A 171 -1.17 -19.67 -0.93
C ASP A 171 -1.38 -18.14 -1.02
N VAL A 172 -0.38 -17.47 -1.61
CA VAL A 172 -0.36 -16.01 -1.81
C VAL A 172 -1.60 -15.52 -2.54
N TYR A 173 -2.04 -16.28 -3.56
CA TYR A 173 -3.22 -15.91 -4.35
C TYR A 173 -4.48 -15.94 -3.50
N ALA A 174 -4.68 -17.02 -2.75
CA ALA A 174 -5.82 -17.17 -1.85
C ALA A 174 -5.81 -16.11 -0.75
N LEU A 175 -4.64 -15.87 -0.15
CA LEU A 175 -4.49 -14.84 0.89
C LEU A 175 -4.88 -13.45 0.35
N THR A 176 -4.45 -13.11 -0.87
CA THR A 176 -4.82 -11.84 -1.52
C THR A 176 -6.33 -11.76 -1.78
N VAL A 177 -6.93 -12.78 -2.38
CA VAL A 177 -8.37 -12.74 -2.70
C VAL A 177 -9.22 -12.60 -1.43
N ILE A 178 -8.86 -13.30 -0.34
CA ILE A 178 -9.57 -13.20 0.93
C ILE A 178 -9.48 -11.77 1.48
N GLN A 179 -8.30 -11.16 1.45
CA GLN A 179 -8.12 -9.76 1.89
C GLN A 179 -9.03 -8.82 1.11
N LEU A 180 -8.98 -8.87 -0.24
CA LEU A 180 -9.78 -7.99 -1.09
C LEU A 180 -11.27 -8.20 -0.90
N THR A 181 -11.73 -9.45 -0.75
CA THR A 181 -13.13 -9.78 -0.45
C THR A 181 -13.56 -9.21 0.92
N THR A 182 -12.68 -9.29 1.92
CA THR A 182 -12.94 -8.74 3.25
C THR A 182 -13.07 -7.21 3.20
N VAL A 183 -12.17 -6.52 2.49
CA VAL A 183 -12.29 -5.06 2.30
C VAL A 183 -13.60 -4.70 1.59
N ALA A 184 -13.93 -5.41 0.50
CA ALA A 184 -15.17 -5.19 -0.22
C ALA A 184 -16.39 -5.32 0.73
N ALA A 185 -16.44 -6.39 1.53
CA ALA A 185 -17.53 -6.62 2.48
C ALA A 185 -17.65 -5.49 3.52
N ILE A 186 -16.52 -5.03 4.10
CA ILE A 186 -16.50 -3.91 5.04
C ILE A 186 -17.03 -2.63 4.38
N CYS A 187 -16.57 -2.33 3.16
CA CYS A 187 -16.99 -1.13 2.45
C CYS A 187 -18.47 -1.18 2.06
N TRP A 188 -18.99 -2.34 1.66
CA TRP A 188 -20.43 -2.52 1.41
C TRP A 188 -21.26 -2.28 2.67
N ILE A 189 -20.83 -2.79 3.83
CA ILE A 189 -21.49 -2.50 5.11
C ILE A 189 -21.49 -1.00 5.41
N GLY A 190 -20.37 -0.30 5.11
CA GLY A 190 -20.25 1.15 5.30
C GLY A 190 -21.09 1.97 4.32
N ALA A 191 -21.44 1.44 3.14
CA ALA A 191 -22.28 2.09 2.14
C ALA A 191 -23.79 1.92 2.41
N LEU A 192 -24.21 0.98 3.27
CA LEU A 192 -25.62 0.68 3.53
C LEU A 192 -26.41 1.84 4.15
N PRO A 193 -25.88 2.61 5.15
CA PRO A 193 -26.67 3.61 5.85
C PRO A 193 -27.24 4.72 4.96
N ASP A 194 -26.45 5.16 3.98
CA ASP A 194 -26.80 6.30 3.10
C ASP A 194 -27.38 5.83 1.74
N GLY A 195 -27.44 4.51 1.52
CA GLY A 195 -27.80 3.90 0.25
C GLY A 195 -26.67 4.03 -0.78
N TYR A 196 -26.42 2.92 -1.50
CA TYR A 196 -25.35 2.88 -2.50
C TYR A 196 -25.62 3.81 -3.69
N GLN A 197 -24.63 4.61 -4.05
CA GLN A 197 -24.62 5.48 -5.21
C GLN A 197 -23.70 4.89 -6.30
N ALA A 198 -24.31 4.48 -7.42
CA ALA A 198 -23.53 3.94 -8.54
C ALA A 198 -22.74 5.06 -9.25
N PRO A 199 -21.52 4.76 -9.73
CA PRO A 199 -20.79 5.70 -10.59
C PRO A 199 -21.61 6.03 -11.84
N ILE A 200 -21.79 7.29 -12.15
CA ILE A 200 -22.53 7.75 -13.33
C ILE A 200 -21.58 8.19 -14.44
N ASP A 201 -20.51 8.88 -14.06
CA ASP A 201 -19.56 9.50 -15.00
C ASP A 201 -18.50 8.51 -15.49
N PHE A 202 -18.10 8.69 -16.76
CA PHE A 202 -16.96 7.94 -17.34
C PHE A 202 -15.67 8.12 -16.52
N GLU A 203 -15.40 9.32 -16.02
CA GLU A 203 -14.21 9.63 -15.21
C GLU A 203 -14.18 8.80 -13.92
N VAL A 204 -15.31 8.66 -13.22
CA VAL A 204 -15.42 7.84 -12.01
C VAL A 204 -15.25 6.36 -12.35
N TRP A 205 -15.86 5.87 -13.44
CA TRP A 205 -15.68 4.49 -13.90
C TRP A 205 -14.23 4.20 -14.30
N PHE A 206 -13.57 5.15 -14.98
CA PHE A 206 -12.14 5.00 -15.28
C PHE A 206 -11.30 4.87 -14.01
N ALA A 207 -11.55 5.74 -13.01
CA ALA A 207 -10.85 5.68 -11.72
C ALA A 207 -11.10 4.34 -11.00
N VAL A 208 -12.35 3.87 -10.96
CA VAL A 208 -12.71 2.58 -10.37
C VAL A 208 -11.99 1.43 -11.07
N LEU A 209 -12.08 1.34 -12.40
CA LEU A 209 -11.51 0.21 -13.16
C LEU A 209 -9.98 0.22 -13.11
N PHE A 210 -9.36 1.39 -13.32
CA PHE A 210 -7.92 1.53 -13.23
C PHE A 210 -7.42 1.09 -11.85
N THR A 211 -8.03 1.61 -10.78
CA THR A 211 -7.59 1.29 -9.42
C THR A 211 -7.93 -0.14 -9.02
N ALA A 212 -9.06 -0.70 -9.46
CA ALA A 212 -9.42 -2.09 -9.18
C ALA A 212 -8.42 -3.08 -9.80
N VAL A 213 -8.02 -2.85 -11.05
CA VAL A 213 -7.13 -3.78 -11.76
C VAL A 213 -5.68 -3.59 -11.35
N PHE A 214 -5.14 -2.37 -11.55
CA PHE A 214 -3.70 -2.11 -11.40
C PHE A 214 -3.30 -1.81 -9.96
N ALA A 215 -4.05 -0.96 -9.26
CA ALA A 215 -3.71 -0.53 -7.92
C ALA A 215 -4.34 -1.40 -6.80
N THR A 216 -5.14 -2.41 -7.15
CA THR A 216 -5.74 -3.32 -6.18
C THR A 216 -5.44 -4.79 -6.51
N ALA A 217 -6.07 -5.39 -7.51
CA ALA A 217 -5.91 -6.82 -7.78
C ALA A 217 -4.45 -7.22 -8.03
N LEU A 218 -3.82 -6.59 -9.01
CA LEU A 218 -2.43 -6.87 -9.39
C LEU A 218 -1.45 -6.38 -8.32
N ALA A 219 -1.64 -5.18 -7.78
CA ALA A 219 -0.75 -4.61 -6.78
C ALA A 219 -0.70 -5.44 -5.50
N PHE A 220 -1.84 -5.83 -4.92
CA PHE A 220 -1.85 -6.63 -3.70
C PHE A 220 -1.41 -8.07 -3.91
N PHE A 221 -1.64 -8.64 -5.09
CA PHE A 221 -1.05 -9.93 -5.43
C PHE A 221 0.47 -9.85 -5.46
N ILE A 222 1.03 -8.84 -6.14
CA ILE A 222 2.49 -8.63 -6.20
C ILE A 222 3.05 -8.34 -4.81
N GLN A 223 2.43 -7.46 -4.03
CA GLN A 223 2.88 -7.13 -2.68
C GLN A 223 2.88 -8.36 -1.77
N THR A 224 1.79 -9.13 -1.75
CA THR A 224 1.67 -10.35 -0.94
C THR A 224 2.73 -11.38 -1.35
N TRP A 225 2.96 -11.54 -2.66
CA TRP A 225 4.01 -12.42 -3.17
C TRP A 225 5.41 -11.92 -2.78
N ALA A 226 5.71 -10.64 -2.96
CA ALA A 226 7.01 -10.08 -2.60
C ALA A 226 7.28 -10.24 -1.10
N GLN A 227 6.29 -9.97 -0.24
CA GLN A 227 6.41 -10.11 1.21
C GLN A 227 6.45 -11.57 1.69
N SER A 228 6.07 -12.54 0.85
CA SER A 228 6.30 -13.95 1.16
C SER A 228 7.77 -14.39 1.04
N ILE A 229 8.63 -13.56 0.40
CA ILE A 229 10.04 -13.86 0.11
C ILE A 229 11.01 -12.73 0.48
N MET A 230 10.52 -11.58 0.93
CA MET A 230 11.30 -10.39 1.29
C MET A 230 10.89 -9.87 2.67
N ASP A 231 11.83 -9.22 3.36
CA ASP A 231 11.57 -8.56 4.64
C ASP A 231 10.57 -7.39 4.51
N ALA A 232 9.70 -7.26 5.52
CA ALA A 232 8.63 -6.26 5.53
C ALA A 232 9.16 -4.81 5.50
N SER A 233 10.22 -4.51 6.26
CA SER A 233 10.81 -3.15 6.27
C SER A 233 11.43 -2.79 4.93
N ARG A 234 12.08 -3.77 4.27
CA ARG A 234 12.65 -3.60 2.95
C ARG A 234 11.58 -3.32 1.90
N VAL A 235 10.49 -4.09 1.94
CA VAL A 235 9.33 -3.85 1.06
C VAL A 235 8.71 -2.48 1.34
N ALA A 236 8.53 -2.08 2.61
CA ALA A 236 8.00 -0.77 2.98
C ALA A 236 8.80 0.38 2.33
N ILE A 237 10.14 0.29 2.32
CA ILE A 237 10.98 1.34 1.72
C ILE A 237 10.83 1.37 0.19
N ILE A 238 10.74 0.22 -0.48
CA ILE A 238 10.51 0.20 -1.92
C ILE A 238 9.15 0.82 -2.25
N LEU A 239 8.12 0.49 -1.45
CA LEU A 239 6.77 0.98 -1.68
C LEU A 239 6.65 2.50 -1.53
N THR A 240 7.51 3.18 -0.75
CA THR A 240 7.48 4.65 -0.65
C THR A 240 7.78 5.37 -1.97
N MET A 241 8.35 4.66 -2.96
CA MET A 241 8.51 5.21 -4.31
C MET A 241 7.17 5.63 -4.95
N GLU A 242 6.03 5.19 -4.40
CA GLU A 242 4.71 5.64 -4.83
C GLU A 242 4.56 7.16 -4.80
N VAL A 243 5.17 7.84 -3.82
CA VAL A 243 5.10 9.30 -3.70
C VAL A 243 5.90 9.99 -4.81
N VAL A 244 7.04 9.43 -5.18
CA VAL A 244 7.82 9.91 -6.34
C VAL A 244 7.00 9.76 -7.63
N PHE A 245 6.36 8.61 -7.82
CA PHE A 245 5.53 8.38 -9.00
C PHE A 245 4.23 9.18 -8.97
N ALA A 246 3.66 9.47 -7.79
CA ALA A 246 2.53 10.39 -7.66
C ALA A 246 2.91 11.79 -8.13
N ALA A 247 4.05 12.32 -7.67
CA ALA A 247 4.56 13.62 -8.11
C ALA A 247 4.85 13.64 -9.63
N LEU A 248 5.51 12.62 -10.16
CA LEU A 248 5.78 12.53 -11.61
C LEU A 248 4.51 12.44 -12.43
N THR A 249 3.51 11.68 -11.98
CA THR A 249 2.22 11.56 -12.67
C THR A 249 1.48 12.89 -12.64
N SER A 250 1.47 13.59 -11.49
CA SER A 250 0.83 14.90 -11.33
C SER A 250 1.43 15.95 -12.29
N VAL A 251 2.77 15.92 -12.44
CA VAL A 251 3.48 16.76 -13.42
C VAL A 251 3.12 16.38 -14.86
N ALA A 252 3.07 15.08 -15.16
CA ALA A 252 2.79 14.59 -16.50
C ALA A 252 1.37 14.95 -16.99
N VAL A 253 0.40 15.01 -16.07
CA VAL A 253 -0.98 15.44 -16.39
C VAL A 253 -1.19 16.96 -16.24
N GLY A 254 -0.14 17.73 -15.95
CA GLY A 254 -0.19 19.18 -15.86
C GLY A 254 -0.83 19.75 -14.59
N GLN A 255 -1.02 18.92 -13.56
CA GLN A 255 -1.57 19.38 -12.27
C GLN A 255 -0.52 20.05 -11.38
N GLU A 256 0.75 19.72 -11.53
CA GLU A 256 1.87 20.28 -10.76
C GLU A 256 3.09 20.60 -11.65
N ILE A 257 3.97 21.50 -11.18
CA ILE A 257 5.24 21.82 -11.81
C ILE A 257 6.36 21.05 -11.11
N LEU A 258 7.29 20.49 -11.88
CA LEU A 258 8.45 19.81 -11.34
C LEU A 258 9.37 20.81 -10.62
N SER A 259 9.28 20.87 -9.30
CA SER A 259 10.10 21.75 -8.48
C SER A 259 11.43 21.08 -8.09
N LEU A 260 12.43 21.90 -7.73
CA LEU A 260 13.70 21.39 -7.19
C LEU A 260 13.50 20.57 -5.91
N GLN A 261 12.50 20.89 -5.11
CA GLN A 261 12.14 20.14 -3.91
C GLN A 261 11.69 18.71 -4.25
N VAL A 262 10.84 18.56 -5.28
CA VAL A 262 10.38 17.24 -5.77
C VAL A 262 11.55 16.42 -6.29
N ILE A 263 12.47 17.05 -7.06
CA ILE A 263 13.65 16.37 -7.58
C ILE A 263 14.55 15.90 -6.42
N PHE A 264 14.88 16.79 -5.48
CA PHE A 264 15.75 16.48 -4.37
C PHE A 264 15.17 15.39 -3.44
N GLY A 265 13.88 15.51 -3.11
CA GLY A 265 13.18 14.51 -2.31
C GLY A 265 13.11 13.14 -3.01
N GLY A 266 12.82 13.14 -4.32
CA GLY A 266 12.81 11.92 -5.13
C GLY A 266 14.18 11.24 -5.20
N VAL A 267 15.27 12.02 -5.32
CA VAL A 267 16.63 11.49 -5.28
C VAL A 267 16.97 10.87 -3.92
N LEU A 268 16.57 11.51 -2.81
CA LEU A 268 16.76 10.94 -1.48
C LEU A 268 16.01 9.61 -1.29
N MET A 269 14.77 9.54 -1.75
CA MET A 269 13.96 8.30 -1.68
C MET A 269 14.56 7.19 -2.54
N LEU A 270 15.01 7.51 -3.76
CA LEU A 270 15.69 6.57 -4.63
C LEU A 270 17.01 6.09 -3.99
N ALA A 271 17.77 7.00 -3.39
CA ALA A 271 19.01 6.67 -2.66
C ALA A 271 18.71 5.73 -1.47
N ALA A 272 17.63 5.97 -0.72
CA ALA A 272 17.20 5.11 0.37
C ALA A 272 16.86 3.69 -0.13
N MET A 273 16.12 3.58 -1.23
CA MET A 273 15.81 2.30 -1.86
C MET A 273 17.07 1.58 -2.33
N LEU A 274 17.97 2.27 -3.04
CA LEU A 274 19.20 1.69 -3.53
C LEU A 274 20.15 1.28 -2.39
N LEU A 275 20.21 2.03 -1.30
CA LEU A 275 21.00 1.71 -0.12
C LEU A 275 20.62 0.35 0.47
N ILE A 276 19.33 0.02 0.48
CA ILE A 276 18.82 -1.21 1.04
C ILE A 276 18.96 -2.38 0.06
N GLU A 277 18.78 -2.10 -1.24
CA GLU A 277 18.88 -3.11 -2.29
C GLU A 277 20.33 -3.42 -2.71
N TRP A 278 21.33 -2.62 -2.27
CA TRP A 278 22.70 -2.78 -2.68
C TRP A 278 23.26 -4.15 -2.25
N PRO A 279 23.79 -4.96 -3.18
CA PRO A 279 24.35 -6.28 -2.86
C PRO A 279 25.53 -6.16 -1.90
N ARG A 280 25.48 -6.81 -0.75
CA ARG A 280 26.58 -6.88 0.22
C ARG A 280 27.04 -8.30 0.41
N LYS A 281 28.36 -8.49 0.51
CA LYS A 281 28.98 -9.80 0.70
C LYS A 281 28.65 -10.47 2.04
N ASP A 282 28.25 -9.68 3.05
CA ASP A 282 28.05 -10.12 4.43
C ASP A 282 26.58 -10.23 4.85
N MET A 283 25.62 -10.02 3.93
CA MET A 283 24.23 -10.31 4.27
C MET A 283 24.01 -11.81 4.33
N LYS A 284 23.99 -12.34 5.56
CA LYS A 284 23.28 -13.61 5.79
C LYS A 284 21.89 -13.47 5.17
N PRO A 285 21.33 -14.51 4.51
CA PRO A 285 19.94 -14.50 4.08
C PRO A 285 19.14 -14.06 5.32
N GLU A 286 18.48 -12.88 5.25
CA GLU A 286 17.61 -12.44 6.34
C GLU A 286 16.64 -13.58 6.56
N GLU A 287 16.66 -14.16 7.76
CA GLU A 287 15.70 -15.17 8.16
C GLU A 287 14.34 -14.47 8.07
N VAL A 288 13.65 -14.72 6.97
CA VAL A 288 12.21 -14.44 6.86
C VAL A 288 11.63 -14.99 8.15
N ILE A 289 10.79 -14.23 8.85
CA ILE A 289 10.31 -14.53 10.20
C ILE A 289 9.57 -15.88 10.21
N TYR A 290 10.32 -16.97 10.11
CA TYR A 290 9.86 -18.34 10.30
C TYR A 290 10.17 -18.73 11.74
N GLU A 291 9.25 -18.47 12.66
CA GLU A 291 9.08 -19.39 13.79
C GLU A 291 7.92 -20.32 13.44
N PRO A 292 8.16 -21.65 13.35
CA PRO A 292 7.05 -22.58 13.43
C PRO A 292 6.37 -22.31 14.77
N MET A 293 5.07 -22.03 14.74
CA MET A 293 4.28 -21.99 15.97
C MET A 293 4.41 -23.38 16.59
N ALA A 294 5.08 -23.47 17.74
CA ALA A 294 4.99 -24.65 18.59
C ALA A 294 3.50 -24.89 18.88
N HIS A 295 3.08 -26.10 18.65
CA HIS A 295 1.71 -26.64 18.79
C HIS A 295 1.12 -26.41 20.16
#